data_7f7e41ae7168d01175f7d738fcaa53de
#
_entry.id   7f7e41ae7168d01175f7d738fcaa53de
#
_cell.length_a   1.000
_cell.length_b   1.000
_cell.length_c   1.000
_cell.angle_alpha   90.00
_cell.angle_beta   90.00
_cell.angle_gamma   90.00
#
_symmetry.space_group_name_H-M   'P 1'
#
loop_
_entity.id
_entity.type
_entity.pdbx_description
1 polymer ?
#
loop_
_entity_poly.entity_id
_entity_poly.type
_entity_poly.pdbx_seq_one_letter_code
_entity_poly.pdbx_strand_id
1 'polypeptide(L)'
;MMRYIKRLERKDISLAHSMISLGSCTMKLNAASEMLPLSNLGWMAIHPLVPEDQAKGYQTLINNLSEQLKVITGFAGITLQPNSGAAGEYTGLRVIRAYLESIGQGHRNKILIPASAHGTNP
;
A
#
# COMPACT_ATOMS: atom_id res chain seq x y z
N MET A 1 22.12 22.58 4.20
CA MET A 1 20.85 22.12 3.60
C MET A 1 19.86 21.63 4.66
N MET A 2 20.12 20.55 5.41
CA MET A 2 19.19 19.98 6.41
C MET A 2 18.62 20.97 7.43
N ARG A 3 19.48 21.81 8.02
CA ARG A 3 19.03 22.85 8.98
C ARG A 3 18.07 23.88 8.37
N TYR A 4 18.29 24.21 7.09
CA TYR A 4 17.42 25.13 6.37
C TYR A 4 16.05 24.50 6.11
N ILE A 5 16.02 23.25 5.63
CA ILE A 5 14.78 22.49 5.39
C ILE A 5 13.99 22.35 6.70
N LYS A 6 14.65 21.98 7.81
CA LYS A 6 13.99 21.89 9.12
C LYS A 6 13.45 23.23 9.64
N ARG A 7 14.08 24.34 9.30
CA ARG A 7 13.56 25.67 9.62
C ARG A 7 12.30 26.02 8.83
N LEU A 8 12.22 25.60 7.57
CA LEU A 8 11.02 25.77 6.74
C LEU A 8 9.89 24.85 7.20
N GLU A 9 10.18 23.59 7.46
CA GLU A 9 9.22 22.59 7.96
C GLU A 9 8.51 23.08 9.24
N ARG A 10 9.26 23.72 10.16
CA ARG A 10 8.67 24.25 11.40
C ARG A 10 7.73 25.43 11.23
N LYS A 11 7.68 26.03 10.05
CA LYS A 11 6.75 27.12 9.71
C LYS A 11 5.44 26.60 9.12
N ASP A 12 5.36 25.33 8.81
CA ASP A 12 4.21 24.66 8.23
C ASP A 12 3.68 23.57 9.15
N ILE A 13 2.52 23.04 8.83
CA ILE A 13 1.91 21.92 9.55
C ILE A 13 2.64 20.64 9.14
N SER A 14 3.29 20.02 10.12
CA SER A 14 4.02 18.77 9.95
C SER A 14 3.34 17.66 10.73
N LEU A 15 3.28 16.46 10.18
CA LEU A 15 2.76 15.27 10.87
C LEU A 15 3.54 14.94 12.15
N ALA A 16 4.79 15.41 12.28
CA ALA A 16 5.58 15.26 13.50
C ALA A 16 5.16 16.21 14.62
N HIS A 17 4.45 17.30 14.30
CA HIS A 17 4.10 18.37 15.23
C HIS A 17 2.62 18.75 15.23
N SER A 18 1.79 18.07 14.45
CA SER A 18 0.37 18.36 14.36
C SER A 18 -0.45 17.10 14.64
N MET A 19 -1.68 17.32 15.10
CA MET A 19 -2.68 16.25 15.26
C MET A 19 -3.57 16.09 14.03
N ILE A 20 -3.27 16.73 12.92
CA ILE A 20 -4.06 16.64 11.70
C ILE A 20 -3.77 15.32 11.02
N SER A 21 -4.73 14.43 11.06
CA SER A 21 -4.75 13.20 10.27
C SER A 21 -5.37 13.49 8.90
N LEU A 22 -4.58 13.97 7.98
CA LEU A 22 -4.97 13.97 6.57
C LEU A 22 -4.78 12.59 5.98
N GLY A 23 -5.57 12.25 4.96
CA GLY A 23 -5.65 10.90 4.41
C GLY A 23 -4.31 10.31 3.92
N SER A 24 -4.38 9.11 3.42
CA SER A 24 -3.23 8.26 3.04
C SER A 24 -2.19 8.93 2.13
N CYS A 25 -2.58 9.89 1.32
CA CYS A 25 -1.68 10.62 0.43
C CYS A 25 -0.56 11.38 1.17
N THR A 26 -0.76 11.70 2.45
CA THR A 26 0.21 12.42 3.30
C THR A 26 0.99 11.51 4.24
N MET A 27 0.60 10.25 4.37
CA MET A 27 1.21 9.27 5.28
C MET A 27 2.44 8.61 4.64
N LYS A 28 3.46 9.40 4.38
CA LYS A 28 4.75 8.95 3.83
C LYS A 28 5.86 8.91 4.90
N LEU A 29 5.48 8.69 6.15
CA LEU A 29 6.43 8.65 7.25
C LEU A 29 6.98 7.23 7.40
N ASN A 30 8.24 7.06 7.00
CA ASN A 30 8.99 5.83 7.23
C ASN A 30 10.10 6.10 8.24
N ALA A 31 10.33 5.16 9.15
CA ALA A 31 11.48 5.24 10.03
C ALA A 31 12.77 5.12 9.21
N ALA A 32 13.79 5.92 9.54
CA ALA A 32 15.06 5.86 8.84
C ALA A 32 15.71 4.46 8.92
N SER A 33 15.51 3.74 10.03
CA SER A 33 15.97 2.37 10.20
C SER A 33 15.31 1.37 9.24
N GLU A 34 14.09 1.60 8.80
CA GLU A 34 13.40 0.77 7.81
C GLU A 34 13.95 0.99 6.40
N MET A 35 14.54 2.16 6.15
CA MET A 35 15.15 2.49 4.86
C MET A 35 16.57 1.94 4.70
N LEU A 36 17.26 1.63 5.80
CA LEU A 36 18.65 1.13 5.77
C LEU A 36 18.81 -0.16 4.97
N PRO A 37 17.96 -1.19 5.12
CA PRO A 37 18.07 -2.41 4.33
C PRO A 37 18.01 -2.17 2.82
N LEU A 38 17.26 -1.14 2.37
CA LEU A 38 17.13 -0.79 0.94
C LEU A 38 18.45 -0.30 0.33
N SER A 39 19.42 0.13 1.13
CA SER A 39 20.76 0.51 0.62
C SER A 39 21.70 -0.67 0.43
N ASN A 40 21.31 -1.87 0.82
CA ASN A 40 22.12 -3.07 0.64
C ASN A 40 22.03 -3.56 -0.81
N LEU A 41 23.19 -3.77 -1.45
CA LEU A 41 23.26 -4.24 -2.84
C LEU A 41 22.55 -5.57 -3.07
N GLY A 42 22.51 -6.46 -2.08
CA GLY A 42 21.78 -7.73 -2.16
C GLY A 42 20.27 -7.56 -2.36
N TRP A 43 19.71 -6.42 -1.93
CA TRP A 43 18.31 -6.08 -2.16
C TRP A 43 18.11 -5.21 -3.41
N MET A 44 19.00 -4.22 -3.62
CA MET A 44 18.84 -3.24 -4.70
C MET A 44 19.18 -3.80 -6.09
N ALA A 45 20.13 -4.73 -6.16
CA ALA A 45 20.70 -5.17 -7.44
C ALA A 45 19.88 -6.29 -8.13
N ILE A 46 18.82 -6.78 -7.53
CA ILE A 46 17.97 -7.82 -8.12
C ILE A 46 17.05 -7.18 -9.17
N HIS A 47 17.10 -7.73 -10.39
CA HIS A 47 16.20 -7.29 -11.46
C HIS A 47 14.76 -7.76 -11.20
N PRO A 48 13.72 -6.93 -11.46
CA PRO A 48 12.33 -7.31 -11.21
C PRO A 48 11.85 -8.58 -11.93
N LEU A 49 12.47 -8.92 -13.06
CA LEU A 49 12.14 -10.11 -13.86
C LEU A 49 13.16 -11.24 -13.67
N VAL A 50 13.90 -11.25 -12.56
CA VAL A 50 14.77 -12.38 -12.24
C VAL A 50 13.95 -13.65 -12.03
N PRO A 51 14.45 -14.85 -12.43
CA PRO A 51 13.79 -16.12 -12.14
C PRO A 51 13.52 -16.29 -10.64
N GLU A 52 12.37 -16.89 -10.30
CA GLU A 52 11.90 -17.01 -8.92
C GLU A 52 12.88 -17.73 -7.99
N ASP A 53 13.57 -18.74 -8.50
CA ASP A 53 14.60 -19.50 -7.77
C ASP A 53 15.78 -18.63 -7.32
N GLN A 54 16.01 -17.50 -7.98
CA GLN A 54 17.03 -16.52 -7.64
C GLN A 54 16.53 -15.40 -6.71
N ALA A 55 15.22 -15.34 -6.45
CA ALA A 55 14.57 -14.33 -5.62
C ALA A 55 13.97 -14.89 -4.32
N LYS A 56 14.47 -16.01 -3.82
CA LYS A 56 13.92 -16.72 -2.65
C LYS A 56 13.78 -15.85 -1.39
N GLY A 57 14.74 -14.95 -1.17
CA GLY A 57 14.67 -14.01 -0.04
C GLY A 57 13.48 -13.05 -0.12
N TYR A 58 13.22 -12.51 -1.30
CA TYR A 58 12.04 -11.67 -1.54
C TYR A 58 10.73 -12.46 -1.36
N GLN A 59 10.66 -13.68 -1.89
CA GLN A 59 9.49 -14.54 -1.73
C GLN A 59 9.22 -14.85 -0.27
N THR A 60 10.26 -15.16 0.50
CA THR A 60 10.14 -15.41 1.95
C THR A 60 9.59 -14.19 2.67
N LEU A 61 10.11 -13.00 2.37
CA LEU A 61 9.66 -11.74 2.97
C LEU A 61 8.20 -11.46 2.63
N ILE A 62 7.82 -11.58 1.34
CA ILE A 62 6.45 -11.35 0.87
C ILE A 62 5.48 -12.34 1.52
N ASN A 63 5.83 -13.61 1.56
CA ASN A 63 4.98 -14.65 2.15
C ASN A 63 4.79 -14.43 3.66
N ASN A 64 5.87 -14.16 4.39
CA ASN A 64 5.79 -13.90 5.83
C ASN A 64 4.94 -12.67 6.13
N LEU A 65 5.10 -11.58 5.38
CA LEU A 65 4.29 -10.39 5.54
C LEU A 65 2.82 -10.67 5.23
N SER A 66 2.54 -11.42 4.16
CA SER A 66 1.17 -11.79 3.79
C SER A 66 0.50 -12.62 4.88
N GLU A 67 1.20 -13.60 5.47
CA GLU A 67 0.65 -14.38 6.58
C GLU A 67 0.40 -13.54 7.83
N GLN A 68 1.31 -12.66 8.18
CA GLN A 68 1.12 -11.73 9.31
C GLN A 68 -0.11 -10.83 9.09
N LEU A 69 -0.28 -10.29 7.88
CA LEU A 69 -1.41 -9.44 7.54
C LEU A 69 -2.74 -10.23 7.57
N LYS A 70 -2.76 -11.49 7.13
CA LYS A 70 -3.95 -12.35 7.28
C LYS A 70 -4.35 -12.52 8.73
N VAL A 71 -3.38 -12.77 9.61
CA VAL A 71 -3.64 -12.92 11.06
C VAL A 71 -4.18 -11.63 11.65
N ILE A 72 -3.59 -10.47 11.31
CA ILE A 72 -4.00 -9.18 11.85
C ILE A 72 -5.40 -8.78 11.38
N THR A 73 -5.71 -9.03 10.11
CA THR A 73 -6.97 -8.58 9.49
C THR A 73 -8.09 -9.60 9.54
N GLY A 74 -7.79 -10.86 9.78
CA GLY A 74 -8.74 -11.97 9.71
C GLY A 74 -9.16 -12.35 8.29
N PHE A 75 -8.53 -11.82 7.25
CA PHE A 75 -8.84 -12.16 5.88
C PHE A 75 -8.22 -13.49 5.44
N ALA A 76 -8.93 -14.21 4.58
CA ALA A 76 -8.45 -15.47 4.02
C ALA A 76 -7.31 -15.29 3.00
N GLY A 77 -7.22 -14.14 2.36
CA GLY A 77 -6.21 -13.83 1.35
C GLY A 77 -5.77 -12.38 1.37
N ILE A 78 -4.52 -12.15 1.03
CA ILE A 78 -3.89 -10.82 0.93
C ILE A 78 -3.11 -10.77 -0.38
N THR A 79 -3.10 -9.61 -1.01
CA THR A 79 -2.18 -9.30 -2.11
C THR A 79 -1.39 -8.04 -1.79
N LEU A 80 -0.10 -8.07 -2.10
CA LEU A 80 0.81 -6.93 -1.98
C LEU A 80 1.12 -6.29 -3.36
N GLN A 81 0.40 -6.71 -4.42
CA GLN A 81 0.61 -6.21 -5.79
C GLN A 81 0.20 -4.74 -5.99
N PRO A 82 -0.91 -4.24 -5.41
CA PRO A 82 -1.27 -2.85 -5.57
C PRO A 82 -0.19 -1.92 -5.00
N ASN A 83 0.31 -1.00 -5.81
CA ASN A 83 1.41 -0.10 -5.44
C ASN A 83 0.96 1.33 -5.09
N SER A 84 -0.33 1.55 -4.95
CA SER A 84 -0.93 2.84 -4.54
C SER A 84 -2.30 2.62 -3.92
N GLY A 85 -2.84 3.63 -3.23
CA GLY A 85 -4.20 3.60 -2.70
C GLY A 85 -5.24 3.37 -3.80
N ALA A 86 -5.15 4.11 -4.90
CA ALA A 86 -6.04 3.96 -6.05
C ALA A 86 -5.99 2.55 -6.67
N ALA A 87 -4.79 1.98 -6.80
CA ALA A 87 -4.62 0.61 -7.30
C ALA A 87 -5.24 -0.42 -6.34
N GLY A 88 -5.16 -0.18 -5.02
CA GLY A 88 -5.80 -1.02 -4.01
C GLY A 88 -7.33 -0.98 -4.11
N GLU A 89 -7.91 0.20 -4.24
CA GLU A 89 -9.36 0.37 -4.43
C GLU A 89 -9.85 -0.32 -5.70
N TYR A 90 -9.17 -0.11 -6.82
CA TYR A 90 -9.47 -0.78 -8.09
C TYR A 90 -9.37 -2.30 -7.95
N THR A 91 -8.33 -2.80 -7.31
CA THR A 91 -8.16 -4.25 -7.06
C THR A 91 -9.31 -4.81 -6.23
N GLY A 92 -9.72 -4.11 -5.17
CA GLY A 92 -10.86 -4.48 -4.34
C GLY A 92 -12.16 -4.58 -5.16
N LEU A 93 -12.44 -3.59 -5.99
CA LEU A 93 -13.60 -3.60 -6.90
C LEU A 93 -13.56 -4.77 -7.89
N ARG A 94 -12.38 -5.07 -8.44
CA ARG A 94 -12.20 -6.20 -9.36
C ARG A 94 -12.45 -7.56 -8.67
N VAL A 95 -11.97 -7.71 -7.44
CA VAL A 95 -12.23 -8.91 -6.62
C VAL A 95 -13.72 -9.07 -6.33
N ILE A 96 -14.39 -7.99 -5.89
CA ILE A 96 -15.85 -8.00 -5.65
C ILE A 96 -16.59 -8.37 -6.93
N ARG A 97 -16.21 -7.80 -8.07
CA ARG A 97 -16.83 -8.10 -9.36
C ARG A 97 -16.67 -9.55 -9.73
N ALA A 98 -15.46 -10.09 -9.65
CA ALA A 98 -15.19 -11.49 -9.94
C ALA A 98 -15.98 -12.45 -9.03
N TYR A 99 -16.08 -12.10 -7.74
CA TYR A 99 -16.89 -12.87 -6.80
C TYR A 99 -18.37 -12.88 -7.19
N LEU A 100 -18.95 -11.72 -7.48
CA LEU A 100 -20.35 -11.63 -7.89
C LEU A 100 -20.64 -12.43 -9.17
N GLU A 101 -19.71 -12.40 -10.11
CA GLU A 101 -19.82 -13.23 -11.34
C GLU A 101 -19.77 -14.72 -11.02
N SER A 102 -18.87 -15.14 -10.13
CA SER A 102 -18.71 -16.56 -9.75
C SER A 102 -19.92 -17.16 -9.07
N ILE A 103 -20.73 -16.34 -8.37
CA ILE A 103 -21.97 -16.77 -7.72
C ILE A 103 -23.23 -16.45 -8.53
N GLY A 104 -23.09 -16.14 -9.83
CA GLY A 104 -24.22 -15.88 -10.74
C GLY A 104 -24.91 -14.52 -10.53
N GLN A 105 -24.30 -13.60 -9.77
CA GLN A 105 -24.84 -12.26 -9.47
C GLN A 105 -24.17 -11.15 -10.31
N GLY A 106 -23.67 -11.46 -11.49
CA GLY A 106 -23.01 -10.51 -12.38
C GLY A 106 -23.89 -9.33 -12.83
N HIS A 107 -25.21 -9.41 -12.66
CA HIS A 107 -26.14 -8.29 -12.92
C HIS A 107 -26.00 -7.15 -11.90
N ARG A 108 -25.38 -7.38 -10.75
CA ARG A 108 -25.12 -6.37 -9.70
C ARG A 108 -23.89 -5.54 -10.12
N ASN A 109 -24.10 -4.52 -10.91
CA ASN A 109 -23.05 -3.69 -11.51
C ASN A 109 -23.13 -2.21 -11.08
N LYS A 110 -23.96 -1.89 -10.08
CA LYS A 110 -24.09 -0.54 -9.54
C LYS A 110 -23.47 -0.47 -8.16
N ILE A 111 -22.73 0.59 -7.92
CA ILE A 111 -22.08 0.90 -6.64
C ILE A 111 -22.69 2.21 -6.13
N LEU A 112 -23.09 2.20 -4.86
CA LEU A 112 -23.57 3.41 -4.17
C LEU A 112 -22.37 4.08 -3.50
N ILE A 113 -22.19 5.35 -3.78
CA ILE A 113 -21.15 6.18 -3.16
C ILE A 113 -21.79 7.43 -2.55
N PRO A 114 -21.26 7.97 -1.43
CA PRO A 114 -21.71 9.25 -0.90
C PRO A 114 -21.48 10.38 -1.90
N ALA A 115 -22.40 11.33 -1.97
CA ALA A 115 -22.22 12.51 -2.82
C ALA A 115 -21.00 13.36 -2.42
N SER A 116 -20.55 13.24 -1.17
CA SER A 116 -19.36 13.90 -0.63
C SER A 116 -18.07 13.07 -0.77
N ALA A 117 -18.12 11.94 -1.45
CA ALA A 117 -16.91 11.13 -1.69
C ALA A 117 -15.88 11.92 -2.51
N HIS A 118 -14.61 11.70 -2.20
CA HIS A 118 -13.49 12.35 -2.89
C HIS A 118 -12.42 11.34 -3.29
N GLY A 119 -11.49 11.78 -4.14
CA GLY A 119 -10.39 10.94 -4.61
C GLY A 119 -10.84 9.93 -5.65
N THR A 120 -10.43 8.70 -5.49
CA THR A 120 -10.68 7.60 -6.44
C THR A 120 -12.06 6.96 -6.34
N ASN A 121 -12.85 7.30 -5.31
CA ASN A 121 -14.16 6.67 -5.07
C ASN A 121 -15.26 7.11 -6.04
N PRO A 122 -15.35 8.39 -6.46
CA PRO A 122 -16.34 8.84 -7.44
C PRO A 122 -16.11 8.30 -8.83
#